data_f5253e7eac591298728c2d9801b4f166
#
_entry.id   f5253e7eac591298728c2d9801b4f166
#
_cell.length_a   1.000
_cell.length_b   1.000
_cell.length_c   1.000
_cell.angle_alpha   90.00
_cell.angle_beta   90.00
_cell.angle_gamma   90.00
#
_symmetry.space_group_name_H-M   'P 1'
#
loop_
_entity.id
_entity.type
_entity.pdbx_description
1 polymer ?
#
loop_
_entity_poly.entity_id
_entity_poly.type
_entity_poly.pdbx_seq_one_letter_code
_entity_poly.pdbx_strand_id
1 'polypeptide(L)'
;MLTGLRLENIALIERLELSFGTGFHVLTGETGAGKSLLLDALDALLGGAQGGQAARLLRRGSDRGRIEAGFSLSPPVRAWLRDQELDSDDDELLISREWRLAEGRLSSRHRLDGTAVSRAQILELRPLLLDLTVQGQTQQLARPGQQRRWLDRFAGDGQIPLLEDVRIGFRRWREAQASLTAARADQERLEREREQQLQLLDDLESAALDDPQERQRLQIEQDRLAHGVRLQEGVGLLLGRLVEGADGAPSALDHLAVCEQELQQMQGLDPSLEQLRQTCTDALAGMQDLARDLERYGAGLESDPDHLAELQERMAELKALERRHGRDLAELIDLRDRLRLQLAPGGAEASLAALEQAETAARRDRDRACGALTAARQTAARELETRLMEALRPMGLAHVRFVVAIEPAEPGEEGADAVSFRFSANPGQLLAPLAEVASGGEMSRFMLALKTCLAAADPHVALLFDEIDTGVSGRVSGAMADLLRRLAEHRQVFCVTHQPLVAAAAHHHFRVSKVVKAGQTHTRVHQLRETHERQAELAELAGGDSGEVRSYAASLLERPESPGAERGAA
;
A
#
# COMPACT_ATOMS: atom_id res chain seq x y z
N MET A 1 -26.06 -13.50 -18.70
CA MET A 1 -27.17 -14.37 -18.30
C MET A 1 -26.71 -15.81 -18.36
N LEU A 2 -27.17 -16.69 -17.45
CA LEU A 2 -26.93 -18.14 -17.49
C LEU A 2 -27.82 -18.75 -18.59
N THR A 3 -27.23 -19.43 -19.56
CA THR A 3 -27.95 -20.03 -20.71
C THR A 3 -28.19 -21.52 -20.48
N GLY A 4 -27.23 -22.20 -19.84
CA GLY A 4 -27.32 -23.63 -19.59
C GLY A 4 -26.50 -24.07 -18.40
N LEU A 5 -26.85 -25.22 -17.83
CA LEU A 5 -26.11 -25.89 -16.77
C LEU A 5 -26.08 -27.40 -17.03
N ARG A 6 -24.87 -27.95 -17.05
CA ARG A 6 -24.65 -29.41 -17.18
C ARG A 6 -23.87 -29.90 -15.96
N LEU A 7 -24.38 -30.96 -15.34
CA LEU A 7 -23.74 -31.63 -14.20
C LEU A 7 -23.51 -33.10 -14.55
N GLU A 8 -22.32 -33.61 -14.26
CA GLU A 8 -21.96 -35.03 -14.39
C GLU A 8 -21.28 -35.50 -13.10
N ASN A 9 -21.84 -36.54 -12.49
CA ASN A 9 -21.36 -37.16 -11.24
C ASN A 9 -21.16 -36.14 -10.07
N ILE A 10 -22.13 -35.28 -9.86
CA ILE A 10 -22.14 -34.29 -8.80
C ILE A 10 -23.15 -34.67 -7.71
N ALA A 11 -22.66 -34.97 -6.53
CA ALA A 11 -23.42 -35.40 -5.33
C ALA A 11 -24.46 -36.49 -5.64
N LEU A 12 -25.75 -36.17 -5.63
CA LEU A 12 -26.84 -37.11 -5.95
C LEU A 12 -27.24 -37.13 -7.44
N ILE A 13 -26.60 -36.29 -8.25
CA ILE A 13 -26.86 -36.14 -9.68
C ILE A 13 -25.83 -36.94 -10.47
N GLU A 14 -26.29 -37.91 -11.27
CA GLU A 14 -25.45 -38.64 -12.20
C GLU A 14 -25.22 -37.84 -13.48
N ARG A 15 -26.31 -37.37 -14.09
CA ARG A 15 -26.30 -36.49 -15.25
C ARG A 15 -27.52 -35.59 -15.23
N LEU A 16 -27.28 -34.30 -15.46
CA LEU A 16 -28.32 -33.30 -15.59
C LEU A 16 -27.93 -32.30 -16.65
N GLU A 17 -28.90 -31.91 -17.45
CA GLU A 17 -28.75 -30.84 -18.45
C GLU A 17 -29.98 -29.95 -18.42
N LEU A 18 -29.77 -28.66 -18.18
CA LEU A 18 -30.83 -27.65 -18.09
C LEU A 18 -30.50 -26.49 -19.01
N SER A 19 -31.53 -25.97 -19.68
CA SER A 19 -31.45 -24.74 -20.45
C SER A 19 -32.30 -23.67 -19.79
N PHE A 20 -31.79 -22.46 -19.78
CA PHE A 20 -32.44 -21.32 -19.12
C PHE A 20 -32.69 -20.19 -20.13
N GLY A 21 -33.85 -19.56 -20.02
CA GLY A 21 -34.19 -18.35 -20.76
C GLY A 21 -34.00 -17.08 -19.94
N THR A 22 -34.61 -16.00 -20.39
CA THR A 22 -34.75 -14.75 -19.63
C THR A 22 -35.86 -14.86 -18.59
N GLY A 23 -35.89 -13.96 -17.62
CA GLY A 23 -37.01 -13.85 -16.68
C GLY A 23 -36.79 -14.54 -15.34
N PHE A 24 -37.90 -14.89 -14.70
CA PHE A 24 -37.96 -15.48 -13.35
C PHE A 24 -38.02 -16.99 -13.41
N HIS A 25 -37.04 -17.67 -12.82
CA HIS A 25 -36.90 -19.11 -12.70
C HIS A 25 -37.12 -19.54 -11.25
N VAL A 26 -37.99 -20.50 -11.02
CA VAL A 26 -38.22 -21.05 -9.69
C VAL A 26 -37.85 -22.53 -9.63
N LEU A 27 -37.25 -22.93 -8.50
CA LEU A 27 -36.95 -24.31 -8.18
C LEU A 27 -37.78 -24.73 -6.95
N THR A 28 -38.66 -25.70 -7.13
CA THR A 28 -39.50 -26.29 -6.06
C THR A 28 -39.14 -27.76 -5.82
N GLY A 29 -39.76 -28.38 -4.84
CA GLY A 29 -39.59 -29.77 -4.49
C GLY A 29 -39.39 -29.99 -2.99
N GLU A 30 -39.35 -31.23 -2.56
CA GLU A 30 -39.25 -31.63 -1.15
C GLU A 30 -37.97 -31.11 -0.47
N THR A 31 -38.05 -30.92 0.87
CA THR A 31 -36.89 -30.58 1.68
C THR A 31 -35.82 -31.66 1.57
N GLY A 32 -34.58 -31.25 1.28
CA GLY A 32 -33.47 -32.18 1.06
C GLY A 32 -33.51 -32.91 -0.28
N ALA A 33 -34.38 -32.55 -1.25
CA ALA A 33 -34.37 -33.13 -2.61
C ALA A 33 -33.17 -32.76 -3.45
N GLY A 34 -32.36 -31.82 -3.01
CA GLY A 34 -31.17 -31.37 -3.73
C GLY A 34 -31.35 -30.00 -4.39
N LYS A 35 -32.30 -29.17 -3.96
CA LYS A 35 -32.50 -27.80 -4.47
C LYS A 35 -31.24 -26.96 -4.27
N SER A 36 -30.71 -26.92 -3.05
CA SER A 36 -29.46 -26.20 -2.74
C SER A 36 -28.25 -26.78 -3.45
N LEU A 37 -28.33 -28.06 -3.91
CA LEU A 37 -27.24 -28.69 -4.64
C LEU A 37 -26.92 -28.00 -5.99
N LEU A 38 -27.96 -27.50 -6.68
CA LEU A 38 -27.76 -26.74 -7.92
C LEU A 38 -27.05 -25.42 -7.65
N LEU A 39 -27.36 -24.80 -6.50
CA LEU A 39 -26.71 -23.57 -6.05
C LEU A 39 -25.27 -23.82 -5.65
N ASP A 40 -25.02 -24.89 -4.90
CA ASP A 40 -23.68 -25.33 -4.50
C ASP A 40 -22.83 -25.68 -5.73
N ALA A 41 -23.45 -26.26 -6.76
CA ALA A 41 -22.76 -26.54 -8.02
C ALA A 41 -22.34 -25.25 -8.75
N LEU A 42 -23.23 -24.26 -8.85
CA LEU A 42 -22.92 -22.96 -9.45
C LEU A 42 -21.87 -22.20 -8.62
N ASP A 43 -22.00 -22.21 -7.28
CA ASP A 43 -20.98 -21.63 -6.40
C ASP A 43 -19.62 -22.31 -6.58
N ALA A 44 -19.60 -23.63 -6.65
CA ALA A 44 -18.39 -24.40 -6.89
C ALA A 44 -17.77 -24.11 -8.24
N LEU A 45 -18.56 -24.02 -9.30
CA LEU A 45 -18.11 -23.67 -10.64
C LEU A 45 -17.41 -22.31 -10.65
N LEU A 46 -17.99 -21.34 -9.92
CA LEU A 46 -17.49 -19.96 -9.82
C LEU A 46 -16.48 -19.76 -8.66
N GLY A 47 -15.79 -20.83 -8.27
CA GLY A 47 -14.62 -20.74 -7.38
C GLY A 47 -14.92 -20.78 -5.88
N GLY A 48 -16.20 -20.97 -5.44
CA GLY A 48 -16.60 -20.95 -4.03
C GLY A 48 -16.11 -22.14 -3.22
N ALA A 49 -16.38 -23.37 -3.69
CA ALA A 49 -16.07 -24.59 -2.94
C ALA A 49 -14.58 -24.99 -3.03
N GLN A 50 -13.97 -25.31 -1.87
CA GLN A 50 -12.56 -25.76 -1.77
C GLN A 50 -12.39 -26.98 -0.84
N GLY A 51 -11.28 -27.68 -1.01
CA GLY A 51 -10.84 -28.74 -0.10
C GLY A 51 -11.92 -29.79 0.20
N GLY A 52 -12.27 -29.99 1.46
CA GLY A 52 -13.27 -30.94 1.90
C GLY A 52 -14.68 -30.65 1.39
N GLN A 53 -15.05 -29.38 1.11
CA GLN A 53 -16.34 -29.03 0.50
C GLN A 53 -16.40 -29.48 -0.96
N ALA A 54 -15.32 -29.27 -1.72
CA ALA A 54 -15.24 -29.76 -3.10
C ALA A 54 -15.28 -31.28 -3.18
N ALA A 55 -14.69 -31.98 -2.22
CA ALA A 55 -14.75 -33.45 -2.14
C ALA A 55 -16.16 -33.97 -1.89
N ARG A 56 -17.00 -33.24 -1.15
CA ARG A 56 -18.42 -33.60 -0.90
C ARG A 56 -19.31 -33.45 -2.14
N LEU A 57 -18.87 -32.64 -3.11
CA LEU A 57 -19.59 -32.46 -4.38
C LEU A 57 -19.38 -33.61 -5.34
N LEU A 58 -18.27 -34.35 -5.25
CA LEU A 58 -18.08 -35.52 -6.08
C LEU A 58 -19.00 -36.65 -5.62
N ARG A 59 -19.73 -37.28 -6.57
CA ARG A 59 -20.61 -38.40 -6.32
C ARG A 59 -19.82 -39.57 -5.70
N ARG A 60 -20.36 -40.19 -4.67
CA ARG A 60 -19.77 -41.38 -4.03
C ARG A 60 -19.62 -42.51 -5.06
N GLY A 61 -18.41 -43.05 -5.16
CA GLY A 61 -18.09 -44.13 -6.10
C GLY A 61 -17.72 -43.66 -7.51
N SER A 62 -17.61 -42.34 -7.73
CA SER A 62 -17.13 -41.80 -9.00
C SER A 62 -15.75 -41.18 -8.83
N ASP A 63 -14.86 -41.44 -9.77
CA ASP A 63 -13.50 -40.88 -9.80
C ASP A 63 -13.42 -39.52 -10.52
N ARG A 64 -14.49 -39.15 -11.21
CA ARG A 64 -14.60 -37.91 -11.99
C ARG A 64 -15.95 -37.27 -11.82
N GLY A 65 -15.94 -35.95 -11.73
CA GLY A 65 -17.15 -35.12 -11.76
C GLY A 65 -16.90 -33.87 -12.59
N ARG A 66 -17.95 -33.34 -13.21
CA ARG A 66 -17.88 -32.16 -14.07
C ARG A 66 -19.10 -31.28 -13.88
N ILE A 67 -18.84 -29.97 -13.81
CA ILE A 67 -19.86 -28.92 -13.87
C ILE A 67 -19.50 -28.03 -15.05
N GLU A 68 -20.49 -27.76 -15.90
CA GLU A 68 -20.38 -26.78 -16.99
C GLU A 68 -21.56 -25.83 -16.95
N ALA A 69 -21.32 -24.55 -17.22
CA ALA A 69 -22.37 -23.58 -17.42
C ALA A 69 -22.03 -22.64 -18.57
N GLY A 70 -23.04 -22.36 -19.39
CA GLY A 70 -22.98 -21.36 -20.45
C GLY A 70 -23.48 -20.02 -19.94
N PHE A 71 -22.81 -18.94 -20.31
CA PHE A 71 -23.20 -17.57 -19.99
C PHE A 71 -23.18 -16.70 -21.22
N SER A 72 -24.25 -15.94 -21.48
CA SER A 72 -24.24 -14.94 -22.55
C SER A 72 -23.21 -13.84 -22.25
N LEU A 73 -22.42 -13.48 -23.26
CA LEU A 73 -21.37 -12.47 -23.13
C LEU A 73 -21.97 -11.07 -23.04
N SER A 74 -21.73 -10.41 -21.91
CA SER A 74 -22.05 -8.99 -21.69
C SER A 74 -20.84 -8.10 -21.94
N PRO A 75 -21.04 -6.77 -22.21
CA PRO A 75 -19.92 -5.86 -22.41
C PRO A 75 -18.86 -5.87 -21.31
N PRO A 76 -19.22 -5.90 -19.99
CA PRO A 76 -18.23 -6.02 -18.92
C PRO A 76 -17.43 -7.34 -18.95
N VAL A 77 -18.09 -8.46 -19.31
CA VAL A 77 -17.42 -9.76 -19.43
C VAL A 77 -16.45 -9.76 -20.62
N ARG A 78 -16.86 -9.22 -21.78
CA ARG A 78 -15.97 -9.07 -22.94
C ARG A 78 -14.76 -8.17 -22.64
N ALA A 79 -14.93 -7.08 -21.89
CA ALA A 79 -13.82 -6.25 -21.46
C ALA A 79 -12.84 -7.02 -20.58
N TRP A 80 -13.35 -7.74 -19.58
CA TRP A 80 -12.51 -8.56 -18.69
C TRP A 80 -11.75 -9.67 -19.46
N LEU A 81 -12.42 -10.35 -20.40
CA LEU A 81 -11.76 -11.39 -21.23
C LEU A 81 -10.59 -10.82 -22.04
N ARG A 82 -10.76 -9.62 -22.64
CA ARG A 82 -9.67 -8.93 -23.36
C ARG A 82 -8.51 -8.58 -22.45
N ASP A 83 -8.80 -8.07 -21.25
CA ASP A 83 -7.76 -7.72 -20.27
C ASP A 83 -6.97 -8.95 -19.78
N GLN A 84 -7.59 -10.14 -19.84
CA GLN A 84 -6.95 -11.43 -19.49
C GLN A 84 -6.35 -12.16 -20.69
N GLU A 85 -6.36 -11.57 -21.90
CA GLU A 85 -5.91 -12.21 -23.15
C GLU A 85 -6.63 -13.54 -23.46
N LEU A 86 -7.94 -13.61 -23.12
CA LEU A 86 -8.81 -14.78 -23.26
C LEU A 86 -9.96 -14.49 -24.24
N ASP A 87 -9.69 -13.85 -25.37
CA ASP A 87 -10.73 -13.48 -26.34
C ASP A 87 -11.56 -14.70 -26.79
N SER A 88 -12.88 -14.50 -26.82
CA SER A 88 -13.85 -15.46 -27.35
C SER A 88 -14.63 -14.78 -28.46
N ASP A 89 -14.67 -15.43 -29.63
CA ASP A 89 -15.43 -14.96 -30.81
C ASP A 89 -16.92 -15.33 -30.71
N ASP A 90 -17.29 -16.19 -29.78
CA ASP A 90 -18.66 -16.66 -29.58
C ASP A 90 -19.50 -15.65 -28.77
N ASP A 91 -20.83 -15.74 -28.88
CA ASP A 91 -21.76 -14.94 -28.06
C ASP A 91 -22.03 -15.55 -26.67
N GLU A 92 -21.49 -16.72 -26.42
CA GLU A 92 -21.63 -17.49 -25.19
C GLU A 92 -20.27 -17.87 -24.61
N LEU A 93 -20.07 -17.70 -23.31
CA LEU A 93 -18.89 -18.14 -22.56
C LEU A 93 -19.20 -19.46 -21.87
N LEU A 94 -18.46 -20.51 -22.16
CA LEU A 94 -18.56 -21.81 -21.50
C LEU A 94 -17.55 -21.90 -20.35
N ILE A 95 -18.06 -21.97 -19.12
CA ILE A 95 -17.24 -22.18 -17.92
C ILE A 95 -17.36 -23.64 -17.51
N SER A 96 -16.25 -24.31 -17.28
CA SER A 96 -16.25 -25.67 -16.77
C SER A 96 -15.30 -25.84 -15.58
N ARG A 97 -15.71 -26.73 -14.66
CA ARG A 97 -14.86 -27.22 -13.57
C ARG A 97 -14.91 -28.73 -13.53
N GLU A 98 -13.76 -29.35 -13.61
CA GLU A 98 -13.61 -30.80 -13.57
C GLU A 98 -12.91 -31.23 -12.28
N TRP A 99 -13.41 -32.28 -11.64
CA TRP A 99 -12.78 -32.95 -10.51
C TRP A 99 -12.29 -34.31 -10.92
N ARG A 100 -11.11 -34.66 -10.43
CA ARG A 100 -10.53 -35.98 -10.62
C ARG A 100 -9.95 -36.48 -9.30
N LEU A 101 -10.42 -37.63 -8.85
CA LEU A 101 -9.89 -38.37 -7.73
C LEU A 101 -8.88 -39.39 -8.22
N ALA A 102 -7.60 -39.26 -7.89
CA ALA A 102 -6.55 -40.18 -8.22
C ALA A 102 -5.71 -40.44 -6.97
N GLU A 103 -5.49 -41.72 -6.65
CA GLU A 103 -4.68 -42.13 -5.47
C GLU A 103 -5.09 -41.44 -4.14
N GLY A 104 -6.39 -41.23 -3.93
CA GLY A 104 -6.93 -40.60 -2.74
C GLY A 104 -6.77 -39.06 -2.71
N ARG A 105 -6.20 -38.45 -3.74
CA ARG A 105 -6.05 -37.00 -3.89
C ARG A 105 -7.07 -36.45 -4.87
N LEU A 106 -7.85 -35.48 -4.41
CA LEU A 106 -8.78 -34.74 -5.26
C LEU A 106 -8.07 -33.57 -5.93
N SER A 107 -8.09 -33.52 -7.25
CA SER A 107 -7.66 -32.38 -8.05
C SER A 107 -8.84 -31.72 -8.74
N SER A 108 -8.80 -30.42 -8.98
CA SER A 108 -9.80 -29.73 -9.78
C SER A 108 -9.17 -28.70 -10.72
N ARG A 109 -9.78 -28.52 -11.89
CA ARG A 109 -9.33 -27.56 -12.91
C ARG A 109 -10.51 -26.75 -13.43
N HIS A 110 -10.32 -25.44 -13.54
CA HIS A 110 -11.27 -24.56 -14.20
C HIS A 110 -10.83 -24.31 -15.65
N ARG A 111 -11.81 -24.16 -16.54
CA ARG A 111 -11.59 -23.79 -17.94
C ARG A 111 -12.63 -22.77 -18.38
N LEU A 112 -12.21 -21.84 -19.23
CA LEU A 112 -13.05 -20.91 -20.00
C LEU A 112 -12.87 -21.25 -21.47
N ASP A 113 -13.93 -21.63 -22.16
CA ASP A 113 -13.92 -22.08 -23.57
C ASP A 113 -12.79 -23.08 -23.87
N GLY A 114 -12.58 -24.05 -22.97
CA GLY A 114 -11.53 -25.05 -23.08
C GLY A 114 -10.15 -24.61 -22.56
N THR A 115 -9.87 -23.32 -22.42
CA THR A 115 -8.61 -22.77 -21.90
C THR A 115 -8.53 -22.88 -20.39
N ALA A 116 -7.42 -23.41 -19.85
CA ALA A 116 -7.23 -23.55 -18.41
C ALA A 116 -7.02 -22.20 -17.76
N VAL A 117 -7.77 -21.92 -16.69
CA VAL A 117 -7.69 -20.67 -15.94
C VAL A 117 -7.50 -20.92 -14.46
N SER A 118 -6.94 -19.93 -13.77
CA SER A 118 -6.77 -19.95 -12.32
C SER A 118 -8.10 -19.70 -11.59
N ARG A 119 -8.17 -20.15 -10.34
CA ARG A 119 -9.32 -19.84 -9.47
C ARG A 119 -9.44 -18.33 -9.20
N ALA A 120 -8.33 -17.60 -9.15
CA ALA A 120 -8.34 -16.16 -8.94
C ALA A 120 -9.08 -15.45 -10.08
N GLN A 121 -8.78 -15.80 -11.33
CA GLN A 121 -9.48 -15.28 -12.51
C GLN A 121 -10.99 -15.60 -12.48
N ILE A 122 -11.37 -16.80 -12.05
CA ILE A 122 -12.80 -17.16 -11.88
C ILE A 122 -13.48 -16.32 -10.80
N LEU A 123 -12.80 -16.05 -9.69
CA LEU A 123 -13.35 -15.20 -8.62
C LEU A 123 -13.48 -13.73 -9.02
N GLU A 124 -12.61 -13.23 -9.91
CA GLU A 124 -12.74 -11.90 -10.51
C GLU A 124 -13.91 -11.84 -11.51
N LEU A 125 -14.09 -12.89 -12.31
CA LEU A 125 -15.16 -12.98 -13.30
C LEU A 125 -16.54 -13.18 -12.65
N ARG A 126 -16.62 -13.89 -11.52
CA ARG A 126 -17.86 -14.25 -10.83
C ARG A 126 -18.86 -13.10 -10.64
N PRO A 127 -18.46 -11.90 -10.13
CA PRO A 127 -19.40 -10.80 -9.92
C PRO A 127 -19.97 -10.20 -11.20
N LEU A 128 -19.38 -10.48 -12.35
CA LEU A 128 -19.88 -10.05 -13.66
C LEU A 128 -20.91 -11.02 -14.26
N LEU A 129 -21.00 -12.24 -13.74
CA LEU A 129 -21.85 -13.31 -14.25
C LEU A 129 -23.06 -13.60 -13.35
N LEU A 130 -22.81 -13.82 -12.07
CA LEU A 130 -23.81 -14.35 -11.13
C LEU A 130 -23.62 -13.76 -9.73
N ASP A 131 -24.70 -13.25 -9.19
CA ASP A 131 -24.79 -12.81 -7.80
C ASP A 131 -25.62 -13.81 -6.99
N LEU A 132 -24.92 -14.58 -6.17
CA LEU A 132 -25.50 -15.61 -5.30
C LEU A 132 -25.87 -14.97 -3.96
N THR A 133 -27.15 -14.93 -3.63
CA THR A 133 -27.64 -14.55 -2.30
C THR A 133 -27.93 -15.81 -1.48
N VAL A 134 -26.86 -16.50 -1.07
CA VAL A 134 -26.93 -17.75 -0.27
C VAL A 134 -26.74 -17.40 1.21
N GLN A 135 -27.28 -18.24 2.11
CA GLN A 135 -27.06 -18.14 3.56
C GLN A 135 -25.57 -17.97 3.88
N GLY A 136 -25.21 -16.88 4.58
CA GLY A 136 -23.82 -16.55 4.98
C GLY A 136 -23.12 -15.50 4.13
N GLN A 137 -23.71 -14.96 3.08
CA GLN A 137 -23.09 -13.91 2.23
C GLN A 137 -23.23 -12.46 2.76
N THR A 138 -23.60 -12.26 4.03
CA THR A 138 -23.37 -10.98 4.72
C THR A 138 -21.90 -10.53 4.63
N GLN A 139 -20.97 -11.43 4.34
CA GLN A 139 -19.54 -11.11 4.11
C GLN A 139 -19.30 -10.22 2.89
N GLN A 140 -20.12 -10.27 1.83
CA GLN A 140 -19.97 -9.36 0.69
C GLN A 140 -20.39 -7.92 1.06
N LEU A 141 -21.36 -7.79 1.98
CA LEU A 141 -21.78 -6.50 2.52
C LEU A 141 -20.70 -5.83 3.35
N ALA A 142 -19.81 -6.63 3.96
CA ALA A 142 -18.71 -6.16 4.79
C ALA A 142 -17.47 -5.74 3.98
N ARG A 143 -17.43 -5.98 2.67
CA ARG A 143 -16.26 -5.60 1.85
C ARG A 143 -16.12 -4.09 1.78
N PRO A 144 -14.93 -3.55 2.10
CA PRO A 144 -14.68 -2.11 1.99
C PRO A 144 -15.00 -1.58 0.59
N GLY A 145 -15.70 -0.45 0.52
CA GLY A 145 -16.05 0.21 -0.73
C GLY A 145 -17.20 -0.42 -1.53
N GLN A 146 -17.70 -1.62 -1.19
CA GLN A 146 -18.79 -2.26 -1.94
C GLN A 146 -20.11 -1.48 -1.82
N GLN A 147 -20.44 -1.00 -0.63
CA GLN A 147 -21.66 -0.24 -0.39
C GLN A 147 -21.60 1.13 -1.08
N ARG A 148 -20.43 1.77 -1.13
CA ARG A 148 -20.21 2.97 -1.90
C ARG A 148 -20.44 2.74 -3.40
N ARG A 149 -19.88 1.66 -3.97
CA ARG A 149 -20.11 1.31 -5.39
C ARG A 149 -21.58 1.04 -5.70
N TRP A 150 -22.33 0.46 -4.78
CA TRP A 150 -23.77 0.28 -4.96
C TRP A 150 -24.51 1.60 -4.96
N LEU A 151 -24.16 2.53 -4.06
CA LEU A 151 -24.73 3.86 -4.03
C LEU A 151 -24.40 4.64 -5.33
N ASP A 152 -23.12 4.60 -5.75
CA ASP A 152 -22.69 5.27 -6.99
C ASP A 152 -23.41 4.71 -8.23
N ARG A 153 -23.62 3.39 -8.29
CA ARG A 153 -24.40 2.75 -9.36
C ARG A 153 -25.88 3.12 -9.30
N PHE A 154 -26.47 3.18 -8.10
CA PHE A 154 -27.85 3.59 -7.91
C PHE A 154 -28.10 5.03 -8.37
N ALA A 155 -27.13 5.92 -8.18
CA ALA A 155 -27.19 7.29 -8.68
C ALA A 155 -27.21 7.39 -10.22
N GLY A 156 -26.84 6.31 -10.92
CA GLY A 156 -26.91 6.21 -12.39
C GLY A 156 -25.79 6.94 -13.11
N ASP A 157 -26.01 7.17 -14.41
CA ASP A 157 -24.97 7.68 -15.33
C ASP A 157 -24.47 9.09 -14.97
N GLY A 158 -25.27 9.89 -14.27
CA GLY A 158 -24.86 11.21 -13.76
C GLY A 158 -23.68 11.18 -12.78
N GLN A 159 -23.40 10.03 -12.16
CA GLN A 159 -22.28 9.84 -11.22
C GLN A 159 -20.94 9.63 -11.94
N ILE A 160 -20.96 9.10 -13.16
CA ILE A 160 -19.74 8.74 -13.93
C ILE A 160 -18.81 9.96 -14.13
N PRO A 161 -19.30 11.12 -14.64
CA PRO A 161 -18.44 12.29 -14.84
C PRO A 161 -17.87 12.81 -13.50
N LEU A 162 -18.66 12.78 -12.41
CA LEU A 162 -18.19 13.24 -11.10
C LEU A 162 -17.07 12.35 -10.55
N LEU A 163 -17.15 11.05 -10.75
CA LEU A 163 -16.08 10.10 -10.38
C LEU A 163 -14.83 10.34 -11.22
N GLU A 164 -14.98 10.63 -12.52
CA GLU A 164 -13.83 10.91 -13.38
C GLU A 164 -13.16 12.25 -13.03
N ASP A 165 -13.93 13.28 -12.72
CA ASP A 165 -13.40 14.56 -12.23
C ASP A 165 -12.59 14.38 -10.94
N VAL A 166 -13.07 13.55 -10.01
CA VAL A 166 -12.34 13.22 -8.78
C VAL A 166 -11.03 12.49 -9.10
N ARG A 167 -11.04 11.50 -9.99
CA ARG A 167 -9.83 10.77 -10.40
C ARG A 167 -8.79 11.68 -11.04
N ILE A 168 -9.24 12.57 -11.94
CA ILE A 168 -8.36 13.54 -12.59
C ILE A 168 -7.78 14.50 -11.55
N GLY A 169 -8.64 15.06 -10.68
CA GLY A 169 -8.22 15.98 -9.62
C GLY A 169 -7.24 15.33 -8.64
N PHE A 170 -7.51 14.09 -8.22
CA PHE A 170 -6.64 13.35 -7.31
C PHE A 170 -5.26 13.05 -7.92
N ARG A 171 -5.21 12.61 -9.19
CA ARG A 171 -3.94 12.36 -9.89
C ARG A 171 -3.12 13.64 -10.04
N ARG A 172 -3.73 14.74 -10.47
CA ARG A 172 -3.04 16.04 -10.60
C ARG A 172 -2.48 16.54 -9.27
N TRP A 173 -3.27 16.43 -8.21
CA TRP A 173 -2.79 16.79 -6.88
C TRP A 173 -1.62 15.92 -6.43
N ARG A 174 -1.67 14.62 -6.65
CA ARG A 174 -0.60 13.69 -6.27
C ARG A 174 0.69 13.95 -7.04
N GLU A 175 0.60 14.28 -8.32
CA GLU A 175 1.73 14.69 -9.15
C GLU A 175 2.36 16.00 -8.65
N ALA A 176 1.53 17.00 -8.38
CA ALA A 176 1.99 18.29 -7.84
C ALA A 176 2.63 18.13 -6.45
N GLN A 177 2.04 17.31 -5.58
CA GLN A 177 2.61 16.99 -4.26
C GLN A 177 3.94 16.27 -4.36
N ALA A 178 4.07 15.29 -5.26
CA ALA A 178 5.33 14.59 -5.48
C ALA A 178 6.43 15.53 -6.00
N SER A 179 6.08 16.41 -6.95
CA SER A 179 7.02 17.41 -7.49
C SER A 179 7.47 18.40 -6.42
N LEU A 180 6.56 18.88 -5.58
CA LEU A 180 6.89 19.77 -4.45
C LEU A 180 7.78 19.07 -3.42
N THR A 181 7.47 17.82 -3.08
CA THR A 181 8.26 17.03 -2.11
C THR A 181 9.67 16.79 -2.63
N ALA A 182 9.82 16.44 -3.91
CA ALA A 182 11.12 16.26 -4.55
C ALA A 182 11.93 17.58 -4.57
N ALA A 183 11.30 18.69 -4.95
CA ALA A 183 11.96 20.00 -4.98
C ALA A 183 12.42 20.47 -3.59
N ARG A 184 11.61 20.23 -2.53
CA ARG A 184 12.00 20.51 -1.13
C ARG A 184 13.20 19.67 -0.70
N ALA A 185 13.20 18.38 -1.00
CA ALA A 185 14.30 17.49 -0.67
C ALA A 185 15.60 17.89 -1.42
N ASP A 186 15.48 18.30 -2.69
CA ASP A 186 16.62 18.81 -3.47
C ASP A 186 17.14 20.13 -2.91
N GLN A 187 16.25 21.04 -2.53
CA GLN A 187 16.62 22.30 -1.90
C GLN A 187 17.35 22.07 -0.57
N GLU A 188 16.81 21.22 0.30
CA GLU A 188 17.47 20.88 1.57
C GLU A 188 18.85 20.22 1.38
N ARG A 189 19.02 19.44 0.30
CA ARG A 189 20.32 18.89 -0.05
C ARG A 189 21.29 19.98 -0.48
N LEU A 190 20.84 20.87 -1.38
CA LEU A 190 21.65 21.99 -1.87
C LEU A 190 22.04 22.97 -0.74
N GLU A 191 21.12 23.25 0.18
CA GLU A 191 21.39 24.08 1.35
C GLU A 191 22.44 23.46 2.27
N ARG A 192 22.34 22.15 2.55
CA ARG A 192 23.37 21.41 3.32
C ARG A 192 24.73 21.38 2.62
N GLU A 193 24.76 21.15 1.31
CA GLU A 193 26.00 21.21 0.54
C GLU A 193 26.59 22.62 0.56
N ARG A 194 25.75 23.65 0.41
CA ARG A 194 26.18 25.04 0.50
C ARG A 194 26.72 25.40 1.89
N GLU A 195 26.07 24.95 2.93
CA GLU A 195 26.52 25.17 4.33
C GLU A 195 27.90 24.51 4.57
N GLN A 196 28.08 23.27 4.11
CA GLN A 196 29.38 22.60 4.18
C GLN A 196 30.48 23.33 3.37
N GLN A 197 30.13 23.87 2.19
CA GLN A 197 31.04 24.65 1.37
C GLN A 197 31.39 26.00 2.02
N LEU A 198 30.42 26.64 2.69
CA LEU A 198 30.64 27.87 3.45
C LEU A 198 31.55 27.64 4.66
N GLN A 199 31.34 26.55 5.41
CA GLN A 199 32.23 26.17 6.51
C GLN A 199 33.65 25.89 6.03
N LEU A 200 33.81 25.17 4.91
CA LEU A 200 35.11 24.93 4.28
C LEU A 200 35.76 26.21 3.83
N LEU A 201 35.00 27.13 3.23
CA LEU A 201 35.52 28.43 2.81
C LEU A 201 36.00 29.25 4.02
N ASP A 202 35.24 29.28 5.09
CA ASP A 202 35.60 29.99 6.33
C ASP A 202 36.86 29.42 6.99
N ASP A 203 37.00 28.08 7.04
CA ASP A 203 38.21 27.39 7.50
C ASP A 203 39.44 27.81 6.66
N LEU A 204 39.31 27.88 5.32
CA LEU A 204 40.40 28.24 4.42
C LEU A 204 40.72 29.75 4.44
N GLU A 205 39.72 30.60 4.63
CA GLU A 205 39.90 32.05 4.78
C GLU A 205 40.57 32.41 6.10
N SER A 206 40.14 31.78 7.19
CA SER A 206 40.71 31.95 8.53
C SER A 206 42.20 31.54 8.58
N ALA A 207 42.59 30.59 7.75
CA ALA A 207 43.97 30.14 7.65
C ALA A 207 44.90 31.13 6.90
N ALA A 208 44.37 32.22 6.32
CA ALA A 208 45.12 33.28 5.64
C ALA A 208 46.18 32.74 4.62
N LEU A 209 45.67 31.94 3.68
CA LEU A 209 46.49 31.27 2.68
C LEU A 209 46.77 32.21 1.48
N ASP A 210 47.88 32.97 1.49
CA ASP A 210 48.16 33.94 0.43
C ASP A 210 49.26 33.49 -0.55
N ASP A 211 50.13 32.57 -0.13
CA ASP A 211 51.26 32.15 -0.93
C ASP A 211 51.39 30.62 -1.01
N PRO A 212 51.34 30.06 -2.22
CA PRO A 212 51.49 28.60 -2.40
C PRO A 212 52.83 28.04 -1.92
N GLN A 213 53.85 28.90 -1.81
CA GLN A 213 55.22 28.53 -1.40
C GLN A 213 55.53 28.88 0.06
N GLU A 214 54.53 29.39 0.82
CA GLU A 214 54.71 29.81 2.23
C GLU A 214 55.41 28.72 3.04
N ARG A 215 54.94 27.49 3.00
CA ARG A 215 55.51 26.38 3.76
C ARG A 215 56.97 26.13 3.44
N GLN A 216 57.36 26.25 2.16
CA GLN A 216 58.74 26.03 1.75
C GLN A 216 59.65 27.16 2.25
N ARG A 217 59.18 28.42 2.20
CA ARG A 217 59.89 29.57 2.76
C ARG A 217 60.07 29.44 4.28
N LEU A 218 59.01 29.14 5.00
CA LEU A 218 59.05 28.94 6.45
C LEU A 218 60.00 27.80 6.85
N GLN A 219 60.07 26.71 6.08
CA GLN A 219 60.99 25.62 6.35
C GLN A 219 62.47 26.07 6.20
N ILE A 220 62.80 26.81 5.14
CA ILE A 220 64.16 27.33 4.94
C ILE A 220 64.54 28.27 6.08
N GLU A 221 63.62 29.15 6.51
CA GLU A 221 63.87 30.09 7.58
C GLU A 221 63.97 29.40 8.97
N GLN A 222 63.11 28.44 9.21
CA GLN A 222 63.19 27.59 10.42
C GLN A 222 64.54 26.87 10.52
N ASP A 223 64.98 26.24 9.41
CA ASP A 223 66.28 25.52 9.37
C ASP A 223 67.46 26.47 9.67
N ARG A 224 67.39 27.70 9.14
CA ARG A 224 68.45 28.74 9.38
C ARG A 224 68.45 29.15 10.88
N LEU A 225 67.30 29.49 11.45
CA LEU A 225 67.18 29.92 12.85
C LEU A 225 67.47 28.79 13.84
N ALA A 226 67.04 27.57 13.55
CA ALA A 226 67.28 26.39 14.39
C ALA A 226 68.79 26.09 14.49
N HIS A 227 69.54 26.27 13.41
CA HIS A 227 71.02 26.17 13.43
C HIS A 227 71.60 27.24 14.33
N GLY A 228 71.15 28.50 14.23
CA GLY A 228 71.62 29.62 15.06
C GLY A 228 71.38 29.37 16.54
N VAL A 229 70.13 28.98 16.94
CA VAL A 229 69.76 28.65 18.33
C VAL A 229 70.62 27.52 18.88
N ARG A 230 70.80 26.43 18.11
CA ARG A 230 71.59 25.27 18.54
C ARG A 230 73.10 25.61 18.73
N LEU A 231 73.63 26.50 17.86
CA LEU A 231 75.00 26.96 18.01
C LEU A 231 75.16 27.85 19.26
N GLN A 232 74.17 28.70 19.53
CA GLN A 232 74.16 29.57 20.71
C GLN A 232 74.05 28.78 22.02
N GLU A 233 73.17 27.75 22.05
CA GLU A 233 73.04 26.84 23.20
C GLU A 233 74.40 26.11 23.41
N GLY A 234 75.06 25.65 22.30
CA GLY A 234 76.34 24.97 22.36
C GLY A 234 77.43 25.90 22.94
N VAL A 235 77.47 27.18 22.48
CA VAL A 235 78.43 28.20 23.01
C VAL A 235 78.13 28.44 24.47
N GLY A 236 76.88 28.61 24.89
CA GLY A 236 76.50 28.80 26.27
C GLY A 236 76.95 27.62 27.17
N LEU A 237 76.74 26.38 26.71
CA LEU A 237 77.18 25.21 27.43
C LEU A 237 78.75 25.16 27.59
N LEU A 238 79.47 25.53 26.51
CA LEU A 238 80.92 25.57 26.59
C LEU A 238 81.45 26.65 27.53
N LEU A 239 80.87 27.86 27.43
CA LEU A 239 81.24 28.98 28.34
C LEU A 239 80.87 28.64 29.80
N GLY A 240 79.69 28.08 30.06
CA GLY A 240 79.31 27.65 31.40
C GLY A 240 80.29 26.65 32.02
N ARG A 241 80.89 25.75 31.24
CA ARG A 241 81.94 24.81 31.72
C ARG A 241 83.32 25.43 31.86
N LEU A 242 83.63 26.32 30.95
CA LEU A 242 84.97 26.93 30.94
C LEU A 242 85.09 28.06 31.99
N VAL A 243 84.09 28.93 32.09
CA VAL A 243 84.13 30.17 32.87
C VAL A 243 83.35 30.18 34.13
N GLU A 244 82.02 29.69 34.09
CA GLU A 244 81.10 29.87 35.18
C GLU A 244 81.09 28.68 36.18
N GLY A 245 81.44 27.47 35.72
CA GLY A 245 81.27 26.26 36.48
C GLY A 245 79.80 25.77 36.43
N ALA A 246 79.55 24.49 36.74
CA ALA A 246 78.22 23.91 36.76
C ALA A 246 77.90 23.37 38.15
N ASP A 247 76.64 23.60 38.63
CA ASP A 247 76.10 23.08 39.91
C ASP A 247 76.97 23.39 41.14
N GLY A 248 77.60 24.56 41.18
CA GLY A 248 78.46 24.97 42.31
C GLY A 248 79.87 24.35 42.31
N ALA A 249 80.20 23.66 41.22
CA ALA A 249 81.57 23.18 40.97
C ALA A 249 82.39 24.28 40.30
N PRO A 250 83.69 24.39 40.65
CA PRO A 250 84.58 25.38 40.03
C PRO A 250 84.69 25.18 38.50
N SER A 251 84.85 26.25 37.77
CA SER A 251 85.08 26.21 36.31
C SER A 251 86.44 25.59 35.93
N ALA A 252 86.61 25.27 34.62
CA ALA A 252 87.89 24.79 34.16
C ALA A 252 89.02 25.83 34.37
N LEU A 253 88.67 27.10 34.21
CA LEU A 253 89.57 28.19 34.46
C LEU A 253 89.91 28.30 35.95
N ASP A 254 88.97 28.14 36.85
CA ASP A 254 89.19 28.14 38.32
C ASP A 254 90.13 27.01 38.72
N HIS A 255 89.89 25.78 38.20
CA HIS A 255 90.77 24.66 38.45
C HIS A 255 92.21 24.89 37.98
N LEU A 256 92.38 25.47 36.78
CA LEU A 256 93.76 25.80 36.25
C LEU A 256 94.42 26.94 37.06
N ALA A 257 93.64 27.94 37.49
CA ALA A 257 94.13 29.01 38.32
C ALA A 257 94.64 28.53 39.67
N VAL A 258 93.88 27.61 40.32
CA VAL A 258 94.33 26.94 41.54
C VAL A 258 95.62 26.13 41.29
N CYS A 259 95.68 25.38 40.21
CA CYS A 259 96.90 24.61 39.85
C CYS A 259 98.10 25.53 39.61
N GLU A 260 97.91 26.66 38.95
CA GLU A 260 99.00 27.68 38.74
C GLU A 260 99.47 28.24 40.08
N GLN A 261 98.54 28.62 40.98
CA GLN A 261 98.85 29.15 42.29
C GLN A 261 99.65 28.12 43.14
N GLU A 262 99.28 26.84 43.14
CA GLU A 262 99.97 25.77 43.88
C GLU A 262 101.37 25.53 43.23
N LEU A 263 101.50 25.49 41.89
CA LEU A 263 102.78 25.38 41.21
C LEU A 263 103.66 26.53 41.49
N GLN A 264 103.16 27.79 41.61
CA GLN A 264 103.93 28.96 41.98
C GLN A 264 104.46 28.85 43.42
N GLN A 265 103.67 28.35 44.37
CA GLN A 265 104.16 28.10 45.72
C GLN A 265 105.23 27.01 45.76
N MET A 266 105.03 25.90 45.08
CA MET A 266 105.98 24.79 45.00
C MET A 266 107.27 25.20 44.30
N GLN A 267 107.25 26.07 43.28
CA GLN A 267 108.42 26.61 42.63
C GLN A 267 109.28 27.39 43.58
N GLY A 268 108.73 28.06 44.60
CA GLY A 268 109.46 28.72 45.64
C GLY A 268 110.26 27.71 46.54
N LEU A 269 109.88 26.43 46.51
CA LEU A 269 110.63 25.35 47.20
C LEU A 269 111.58 24.56 46.33
N ASP A 270 111.20 24.38 44.99
CA ASP A 270 112.01 23.65 44.00
C ASP A 270 111.99 24.39 42.66
N PRO A 271 113.08 25.08 42.30
CA PRO A 271 113.19 25.87 41.00
C PRO A 271 113.02 25.02 39.76
N SER A 272 113.21 23.67 39.83
CA SER A 272 113.02 22.78 38.67
C SER A 272 111.61 22.78 38.16
N LEU A 273 110.58 23.25 38.87
CA LEU A 273 109.15 23.28 38.56
C LEU A 273 108.76 24.50 37.66
N GLU A 274 109.72 25.40 37.34
CA GLU A 274 109.50 26.60 36.47
C GLU A 274 108.83 26.20 35.14
N GLN A 275 109.33 25.15 34.48
CA GLN A 275 108.77 24.72 33.20
C GLN A 275 107.36 24.21 33.28
N LEU A 276 106.99 23.50 34.35
CA LEU A 276 105.62 23.03 34.60
C LEU A 276 104.67 24.19 34.92
N ARG A 277 105.13 25.15 35.77
CA ARG A 277 104.36 26.34 36.04
C ARG A 277 104.11 27.16 34.75
N GLN A 278 105.14 27.35 33.91
CA GLN A 278 105.00 28.04 32.61
C GLN A 278 103.99 27.34 31.71
N THR A 279 104.04 26.00 31.64
CA THR A 279 103.04 25.23 30.89
C THR A 279 101.61 25.41 31.41
N CYS A 280 101.45 25.51 32.73
CA CYS A 280 100.17 25.77 33.34
C CYS A 280 99.65 27.19 33.05
N THR A 281 100.52 28.19 33.13
CA THR A 281 100.27 29.60 32.78
C THR A 281 99.85 29.74 31.29
N ASP A 282 100.60 29.08 30.40
CA ASP A 282 100.25 29.09 28.97
C ASP A 282 98.91 28.39 28.69
N ALA A 283 98.59 27.31 29.39
CA ALA A 283 97.33 26.62 29.30
C ALA A 283 96.12 27.50 29.80
N LEU A 284 96.32 28.17 30.96
CA LEU A 284 95.38 29.13 31.48
C LEU A 284 95.07 30.27 30.53
N ALA A 285 96.19 30.88 29.97
CA ALA A 285 96.04 31.94 28.97
C ALA A 285 95.30 31.44 27.71
N GLY A 286 95.69 30.23 27.17
CA GLY A 286 95.02 29.65 26.02
C GLY A 286 93.51 29.37 26.24
N MET A 287 93.16 28.92 27.45
CA MET A 287 91.73 28.72 27.79
C MET A 287 90.94 30.02 27.94
N GLN A 288 91.59 31.09 28.45
CA GLN A 288 90.97 32.42 28.54
C GLN A 288 90.76 33.01 27.11
N ASP A 289 91.72 32.78 26.23
CA ASP A 289 91.58 33.20 24.83
C ASP A 289 90.46 32.43 24.13
N LEU A 290 90.33 31.10 24.35
CA LEU A 290 89.23 30.29 23.84
C LEU A 290 87.87 30.81 24.36
N ALA A 291 87.82 31.13 25.62
CA ALA A 291 86.58 31.66 26.22
C ALA A 291 86.15 32.99 25.53
N ARG A 292 87.09 33.90 25.33
CA ARG A 292 86.83 35.19 24.64
C ARG A 292 86.44 35.03 23.16
N ASP A 293 87.05 34.05 22.48
CA ASP A 293 86.69 33.74 21.11
C ASP A 293 85.31 33.12 20.98
N LEU A 294 84.90 32.21 21.95
CA LEU A 294 83.57 31.67 22.05
C LEU A 294 82.50 32.75 22.35
N GLU A 295 82.82 33.66 23.29
CA GLU A 295 81.97 34.83 23.54
C GLU A 295 81.72 35.70 22.30
N ARG A 296 82.82 36.02 21.59
CA ARG A 296 82.74 36.81 20.34
C ARG A 296 81.95 36.08 19.27
N TYR A 297 82.16 34.78 19.12
CA TYR A 297 81.41 33.93 18.19
C TYR A 297 79.93 33.88 18.54
N GLY A 298 79.58 33.68 19.81
CA GLY A 298 78.23 33.64 20.29
C GLY A 298 77.50 34.99 20.13
N ALA A 299 78.17 36.11 20.39
CA ALA A 299 77.58 37.45 20.19
C ALA A 299 77.31 37.79 18.72
N GLY A 300 77.98 37.10 17.77
CA GLY A 300 77.72 37.21 16.32
C GLY A 300 76.64 36.30 15.77
N LEU A 301 76.10 35.38 16.57
CA LEU A 301 75.04 34.47 16.11
C LEU A 301 73.67 35.18 16.21
N GLU A 302 73.01 35.33 15.03
CA GLU A 302 71.57 35.69 14.99
C GLU A 302 70.73 34.50 15.48
N SER A 303 70.17 34.60 16.69
CA SER A 303 69.24 33.61 17.19
C SER A 303 68.04 34.37 17.78
N ASP A 304 66.84 33.96 17.32
CA ASP A 304 65.58 34.44 17.81
C ASP A 304 64.67 33.22 18.15
N PRO A 305 64.73 32.76 19.38
CA PRO A 305 63.94 31.59 19.79
C PRO A 305 62.44 31.84 19.74
N ASP A 306 61.99 33.07 19.97
CA ASP A 306 60.57 33.40 19.91
C ASP A 306 60.05 33.36 18.48
N HIS A 307 60.82 33.94 17.55
CA HIS A 307 60.50 33.86 16.13
C HIS A 307 60.57 32.42 15.56
N LEU A 308 61.52 31.60 16.08
CA LEU A 308 61.56 30.18 15.72
C LEU A 308 60.32 29.43 16.18
N ALA A 309 59.79 29.76 17.40
CA ALA A 309 58.57 29.15 17.90
C ALA A 309 57.34 29.55 17.08
N GLU A 310 57.23 30.84 16.67
CA GLU A 310 56.16 31.31 15.78
C GLU A 310 56.17 30.62 14.41
N LEU A 311 57.36 30.45 13.81
CA LEU A 311 57.49 29.72 12.55
C LEU A 311 57.11 28.25 12.68
N GLN A 312 57.47 27.60 13.79
CA GLN A 312 57.07 26.21 14.06
C GLN A 312 55.56 26.06 14.24
N GLU A 313 54.92 26.98 14.96
CA GLU A 313 53.48 27.03 15.13
C GLU A 313 52.74 27.18 13.79
N ARG A 314 53.16 28.17 13.00
CA ARG A 314 52.57 28.41 11.65
C ARG A 314 52.77 27.21 10.72
N MET A 315 53.94 26.58 10.73
CA MET A 315 54.17 25.35 9.95
C MET A 315 53.30 24.18 10.41
N ALA A 316 53.07 24.08 11.72
CA ALA A 316 52.19 23.04 12.27
C ALA A 316 50.72 23.27 11.84
N GLU A 317 50.25 24.52 11.84
CA GLU A 317 48.94 24.91 11.32
C GLU A 317 48.75 24.50 9.85
N LEU A 318 49.68 24.92 8.99
CA LEU A 318 49.64 24.60 7.56
C LEU A 318 49.65 23.08 7.31
N LYS A 319 50.50 22.32 8.02
CA LYS A 319 50.53 20.86 7.95
C LYS A 319 49.23 20.21 8.45
N ALA A 320 48.62 20.73 9.50
CA ALA A 320 47.37 20.25 10.00
C ALA A 320 46.24 20.48 9.00
N LEU A 321 46.22 21.63 8.33
CA LEU A 321 45.27 21.99 7.28
C LEU A 321 45.40 21.06 6.06
N GLU A 322 46.63 20.86 5.56
CA GLU A 322 46.93 19.94 4.45
C GLU A 322 46.46 18.50 4.77
N ARG A 323 46.71 18.01 6.00
CA ARG A 323 46.28 16.68 6.43
C ARG A 323 44.75 16.57 6.53
N ARG A 324 44.11 17.62 7.07
CA ARG A 324 42.63 17.64 7.23
C ARG A 324 41.94 17.54 5.89
N HIS A 325 42.45 18.23 4.87
CA HIS A 325 41.80 18.30 3.57
C HIS A 325 42.44 17.39 2.50
N GLY A 326 43.56 16.71 2.80
CA GLY A 326 44.24 15.78 1.91
C GLY A 326 44.79 16.45 0.63
N ARG A 327 45.14 17.76 0.70
CA ARG A 327 45.56 18.61 -0.42
C ARG A 327 46.76 19.42 -0.02
N ASP A 328 47.59 19.78 -1.00
CA ASP A 328 48.69 20.70 -0.77
C ASP A 328 48.20 22.17 -0.68
N LEU A 329 49.12 23.08 -0.28
CA LEU A 329 48.78 24.47 -0.05
C LEU A 329 48.27 25.19 -1.30
N ALA A 330 48.82 24.86 -2.46
CA ALA A 330 48.42 25.45 -3.75
C ALA A 330 47.01 25.01 -4.13
N GLU A 331 46.71 23.73 -3.96
CA GLU A 331 45.37 23.17 -4.19
C GLU A 331 44.32 23.74 -3.23
N LEU A 332 44.71 24.03 -1.97
CA LEU A 332 43.82 24.65 -0.99
C LEU A 332 43.50 26.10 -1.34
N ILE A 333 44.47 26.87 -1.82
CA ILE A 333 44.25 28.23 -2.32
C ILE A 333 43.32 28.23 -3.53
N ASP A 334 43.56 27.35 -4.50
CA ASP A 334 42.69 27.19 -5.66
C ASP A 334 41.27 26.75 -5.27
N LEU A 335 41.14 25.90 -4.26
CA LEU A 335 39.83 25.47 -3.73
C LEU A 335 39.07 26.64 -3.08
N ARG A 336 39.75 27.41 -2.23
CA ARG A 336 39.21 28.63 -1.62
C ARG A 336 38.66 29.58 -2.67
N ASP A 337 39.46 29.89 -3.70
CA ASP A 337 39.07 30.85 -4.73
C ASP A 337 37.92 30.35 -5.60
N ARG A 338 37.87 29.06 -5.89
CA ARG A 338 36.71 28.42 -6.55
C ARG A 338 35.45 28.50 -5.69
N LEU A 339 35.55 28.19 -4.40
CA LEU A 339 34.38 28.26 -3.48
C LEU A 339 33.84 29.70 -3.37
N ARG A 340 34.70 30.70 -3.33
CA ARG A 340 34.28 32.13 -3.36
C ARG A 340 33.45 32.47 -4.59
N LEU A 341 33.83 31.96 -5.76
CA LEU A 341 33.11 32.18 -7.01
C LEU A 341 31.75 31.43 -7.02
N GLN A 342 31.73 30.19 -6.55
CA GLN A 342 30.55 29.36 -6.57
C GLN A 342 29.46 29.79 -5.55
N LEU A 343 29.87 30.30 -4.39
CA LEU A 343 28.97 30.68 -3.30
C LEU A 343 28.46 32.12 -3.41
N ALA A 344 28.80 32.84 -4.47
CA ALA A 344 28.26 34.16 -4.75
C ALA A 344 26.70 34.11 -4.88
N PRO A 345 25.97 35.09 -4.34
CA PRO A 345 24.49 35.03 -4.26
C PRO A 345 23.83 35.05 -5.64
N GLY A 346 22.98 34.04 -5.95
CA GLY A 346 22.23 33.88 -7.20
C GLY A 346 21.04 32.93 -7.10
N GLY A 347 19.89 33.46 -7.19
CA GLY A 347 18.49 33.18 -7.53
C GLY A 347 17.96 31.73 -7.70
N ALA A 348 17.60 31.00 -6.60
CA ALA A 348 16.85 29.72 -6.69
C ALA A 348 15.43 29.78 -6.05
N GLU A 349 14.98 30.87 -5.47
CA GLU A 349 13.74 30.92 -4.68
C GLU A 349 12.44 30.98 -5.49
N ALA A 350 12.45 31.37 -6.75
CA ALA A 350 11.25 31.53 -7.57
C ALA A 350 10.58 30.20 -7.99
N SER A 351 11.31 29.09 -8.01
CA SER A 351 10.80 27.79 -8.48
C SER A 351 9.93 27.08 -7.42
N LEU A 352 10.31 27.15 -6.13
CA LEU A 352 9.58 26.47 -5.05
C LEU A 352 8.20 27.09 -4.80
N ALA A 353 8.12 28.41 -4.79
CA ALA A 353 6.86 29.13 -4.63
C ALA A 353 5.85 28.81 -5.73
N ALA A 354 6.31 28.60 -6.97
CA ALA A 354 5.45 28.18 -8.08
C ALA A 354 4.91 26.75 -7.88
N LEU A 355 5.72 25.82 -7.38
CA LEU A 355 5.30 24.46 -7.07
C LEU A 355 4.32 24.41 -5.89
N GLU A 356 4.49 25.23 -4.87
CA GLU A 356 3.57 25.38 -3.75
C GLU A 356 2.21 25.93 -4.20
N GLN A 357 2.22 26.90 -5.08
CA GLN A 357 0.99 27.42 -5.70
C GLN A 357 0.28 26.35 -6.55
N ALA A 358 1.03 25.58 -7.33
CA ALA A 358 0.50 24.50 -8.16
C ALA A 358 -0.13 23.39 -7.31
N GLU A 359 0.55 22.95 -6.23
CA GLU A 359 -0.01 21.95 -5.28
C GLU A 359 -1.28 22.48 -4.62
N THR A 360 -1.28 23.71 -4.14
CA THR A 360 -2.45 24.34 -3.49
C THR A 360 -3.63 24.45 -4.45
N ALA A 361 -3.39 24.81 -5.71
CA ALA A 361 -4.43 24.87 -6.74
C ALA A 361 -5.00 23.48 -7.04
N ALA A 362 -4.14 22.50 -7.29
CA ALA A 362 -4.54 21.11 -7.54
C ALA A 362 -5.31 20.50 -6.37
N ARG A 363 -4.91 20.79 -5.13
CA ARG A 363 -5.63 20.39 -3.91
C ARG A 363 -7.03 20.96 -3.85
N ARG A 364 -7.18 22.27 -4.13
CA ARG A 364 -8.50 22.93 -4.16
C ARG A 364 -9.42 22.34 -5.22
N ASP A 365 -8.89 22.03 -6.40
CA ASP A 365 -9.68 21.42 -7.48
C ASP A 365 -10.12 20.00 -7.13
N ARG A 366 -9.25 19.19 -6.54
CA ARG A 366 -9.58 17.86 -5.98
C ARG A 366 -10.68 17.96 -4.93
N ASP A 367 -10.54 18.86 -3.96
CA ASP A 367 -11.50 19.02 -2.86
C ASP A 367 -12.87 19.49 -3.37
N ARG A 368 -12.89 20.34 -4.40
CA ARG A 368 -14.13 20.75 -5.09
C ARG A 368 -14.80 19.57 -5.78
N ALA A 369 -14.06 18.75 -6.52
CA ALA A 369 -14.58 17.57 -7.19
C ALA A 369 -15.12 16.55 -6.16
N CYS A 370 -14.39 16.29 -5.07
CA CYS A 370 -14.86 15.45 -3.97
C CYS A 370 -16.14 15.98 -3.35
N GLY A 371 -16.25 17.28 -3.11
CA GLY A 371 -17.45 17.91 -2.56
C GLY A 371 -18.67 17.77 -3.47
N ALA A 372 -18.50 17.90 -4.79
CA ALA A 372 -19.58 17.68 -5.77
C ALA A 372 -20.05 16.21 -5.75
N LEU A 373 -19.12 15.25 -5.70
CA LEU A 373 -19.42 13.83 -5.61
C LEU A 373 -20.15 13.49 -4.31
N THR A 374 -19.70 14.04 -3.17
CA THR A 374 -20.37 13.86 -1.86
C THR A 374 -21.81 14.36 -1.88
N ALA A 375 -22.08 15.53 -2.47
CA ALA A 375 -23.43 16.07 -2.58
C ALA A 375 -24.34 15.16 -3.45
N ALA A 376 -23.82 14.65 -4.56
CA ALA A 376 -24.56 13.70 -5.40
C ALA A 376 -24.84 12.38 -4.65
N ARG A 377 -23.88 11.84 -3.91
CA ARG A 377 -24.06 10.66 -3.05
C ARG A 377 -25.11 10.86 -1.98
N GLN A 378 -25.15 12.03 -1.34
CA GLN A 378 -26.16 12.36 -0.32
C GLN A 378 -27.56 12.39 -0.93
N THR A 379 -27.72 12.88 -2.15
CA THR A 379 -28.99 12.88 -2.87
C THR A 379 -29.42 11.45 -3.20
N ALA A 380 -28.53 10.66 -3.78
CA ALA A 380 -28.77 9.24 -4.07
C ALA A 380 -29.08 8.42 -2.81
N ALA A 381 -28.43 8.71 -1.69
CA ALA A 381 -28.67 8.04 -0.41
C ALA A 381 -30.12 8.24 0.07
N ARG A 382 -30.62 9.46 0.06
CA ARG A 382 -32.02 9.76 0.47
C ARG A 382 -33.02 9.08 -0.44
N GLU A 383 -32.76 9.05 -1.74
CA GLU A 383 -33.63 8.36 -2.70
C GLU A 383 -33.62 6.86 -2.51
N LEU A 384 -32.44 6.24 -2.29
CA LEU A 384 -32.29 4.83 -1.99
C LEU A 384 -33.01 4.45 -0.69
N GLU A 385 -32.86 5.24 0.37
CA GLU A 385 -33.57 5.07 1.65
C GLU A 385 -35.08 5.04 1.45
N THR A 386 -35.62 6.01 0.70
CA THR A 386 -37.05 6.11 0.43
C THR A 386 -37.55 4.91 -0.36
N ARG A 387 -36.95 4.60 -1.50
CA ARG A 387 -37.34 3.48 -2.37
C ARG A 387 -37.23 2.13 -1.66
N LEU A 388 -36.18 1.94 -0.87
CA LEU A 388 -35.98 0.70 -0.13
C LEU A 388 -37.05 0.53 0.96
N MET A 389 -37.37 1.58 1.70
CA MET A 389 -38.44 1.52 2.72
C MET A 389 -39.82 1.24 2.12
N GLU A 390 -40.13 1.78 0.95
CA GLU A 390 -41.34 1.48 0.20
C GLU A 390 -41.41 0.00 -0.22
N ALA A 391 -40.30 -0.57 -0.66
CA ALA A 391 -40.20 -1.98 -1.04
C ALA A 391 -40.28 -2.93 0.17
N LEU A 392 -39.80 -2.53 1.35
CA LEU A 392 -39.78 -3.36 2.57
C LEU A 392 -41.11 -3.43 3.28
N ARG A 393 -41.96 -2.38 3.25
CA ARG A 393 -43.24 -2.32 3.93
C ARG A 393 -44.17 -3.50 3.60
N PRO A 394 -44.44 -3.84 2.32
CA PRO A 394 -45.32 -4.96 1.98
C PRO A 394 -44.73 -6.33 2.33
N MET A 395 -43.40 -6.41 2.56
CA MET A 395 -42.71 -7.63 2.96
C MET A 395 -42.69 -7.88 4.48
N GLY A 396 -43.55 -7.18 5.24
CA GLY A 396 -43.66 -7.34 6.70
C GLY A 396 -42.54 -6.65 7.49
N LEU A 397 -41.78 -5.78 6.85
CA LEU A 397 -40.64 -5.05 7.43
C LEU A 397 -40.95 -3.54 7.58
N ALA A 398 -42.19 -3.21 7.98
CA ALA A 398 -42.68 -1.84 8.08
C ALA A 398 -41.96 -1.01 9.18
N HIS A 399 -41.41 -1.66 10.19
CA HIS A 399 -40.78 -1.01 11.35
C HIS A 399 -39.25 -0.90 11.25
N VAL A 400 -38.70 -1.43 10.19
CA VAL A 400 -37.26 -1.36 9.90
C VAL A 400 -36.82 0.09 9.71
N ARG A 401 -35.61 0.39 10.16
CA ARG A 401 -34.92 1.63 9.87
C ARG A 401 -33.67 1.33 9.05
N PHE A 402 -33.52 2.04 7.95
CA PHE A 402 -32.35 1.96 7.09
C PHE A 402 -31.80 3.37 6.86
N VAL A 403 -30.48 3.52 6.97
CA VAL A 403 -29.77 4.78 6.76
C VAL A 403 -28.48 4.52 5.99
N VAL A 404 -28.24 5.32 4.98
CA VAL A 404 -26.97 5.36 4.26
C VAL A 404 -26.09 6.43 4.91
N ALA A 405 -25.21 6.03 5.80
CA ALA A 405 -24.29 6.94 6.45
C ALA A 405 -23.12 7.26 5.49
N ILE A 406 -22.90 8.55 5.26
CA ILE A 406 -21.80 9.10 4.47
C ILE A 406 -20.95 9.92 5.42
N GLU A 407 -19.77 9.40 5.75
CA GLU A 407 -18.84 10.01 6.69
C GLU A 407 -17.60 10.51 5.92
N PRO A 408 -17.01 11.65 6.31
CA PRO A 408 -15.77 12.12 5.69
C PRO A 408 -14.65 11.09 5.83
N ALA A 409 -13.89 10.89 4.77
CA ALA A 409 -12.73 10.03 4.72
C ALA A 409 -11.56 10.73 4.02
N GLU A 410 -10.38 10.14 4.08
CA GLU A 410 -9.23 10.65 3.34
C GLU A 410 -9.50 10.65 1.83
N PRO A 411 -9.22 11.75 1.13
CA PRO A 411 -9.41 11.84 -0.30
C PRO A 411 -8.62 10.77 -1.07
N GLY A 412 -9.32 10.09 -1.97
CA GLY A 412 -8.76 9.07 -2.85
C GLY A 412 -9.34 9.17 -4.27
N GLU A 413 -8.98 8.24 -5.13
CA GLU A 413 -9.48 8.19 -6.52
C GLU A 413 -10.99 7.95 -6.63
N GLU A 414 -11.62 7.48 -5.57
CA GLU A 414 -13.05 7.22 -5.51
C GLU A 414 -13.82 8.23 -4.61
N GLY A 415 -13.21 9.37 -4.30
CA GLY A 415 -13.78 10.44 -3.48
C GLY A 415 -13.21 10.50 -2.06
N ALA A 416 -13.87 11.32 -1.22
CA ALA A 416 -13.49 11.56 0.17
C ALA A 416 -14.58 11.08 1.16
N ASP A 417 -15.31 10.02 0.81
CA ASP A 417 -16.44 9.50 1.59
C ASP A 417 -16.25 8.04 1.98
N ALA A 418 -16.50 7.74 3.25
CA ALA A 418 -16.79 6.41 3.74
C ALA A 418 -18.30 6.20 3.75
N VAL A 419 -18.79 5.29 2.90
CA VAL A 419 -20.21 4.96 2.81
C VAL A 419 -20.49 3.67 3.55
N SER A 420 -21.43 3.72 4.52
CA SER A 420 -21.89 2.55 5.27
C SER A 420 -23.40 2.48 5.32
N PHE A 421 -23.94 1.28 5.03
CA PHE A 421 -25.36 0.98 5.16
C PHE A 421 -25.63 0.52 6.59
N ARG A 422 -26.51 1.24 7.30
CA ARG A 422 -26.89 0.96 8.67
C ARG A 422 -28.35 0.54 8.73
N PHE A 423 -28.62 -0.48 9.49
CA PHE A 423 -29.91 -1.14 9.57
C PHE A 423 -30.32 -1.41 11.02
N SER A 424 -31.60 -1.32 11.28
CA SER A 424 -32.22 -1.76 12.53
C SER A 424 -33.55 -2.45 12.22
N ALA A 425 -33.71 -3.69 12.69
CA ALA A 425 -34.89 -4.49 12.44
C ALA A 425 -36.10 -4.07 13.30
N ASN A 426 -35.86 -3.54 14.51
CA ASN A 426 -36.91 -3.26 15.49
C ASN A 426 -36.88 -1.81 15.97
N PRO A 427 -38.04 -1.22 16.28
CA PRO A 427 -38.12 0.09 16.91
C PRO A 427 -37.35 0.10 18.24
N GLY A 428 -36.53 1.15 18.44
CA GLY A 428 -35.75 1.32 19.68
C GLY A 428 -34.37 0.62 19.69
N GLN A 429 -34.05 -0.21 18.71
CA GLN A 429 -32.71 -0.73 18.54
C GLN A 429 -31.80 0.30 17.86
N LEU A 430 -30.51 0.28 18.23
CA LEU A 430 -29.48 1.11 17.57
C LEU A 430 -29.29 0.65 16.12
N LEU A 431 -29.04 1.62 15.25
CA LEU A 431 -28.60 1.35 13.89
C LEU A 431 -27.22 0.70 13.92
N ALA A 432 -27.10 -0.53 13.44
CA ALA A 432 -25.84 -1.25 13.31
C ALA A 432 -25.43 -1.35 11.82
N PRO A 433 -24.14 -1.50 11.51
CA PRO A 433 -23.69 -1.82 10.18
C PRO A 433 -24.40 -3.07 9.65
N LEU A 434 -24.84 -3.04 8.40
CA LEU A 434 -25.58 -4.14 7.79
C LEU A 434 -24.85 -5.49 7.87
N ALA A 435 -23.53 -5.47 7.87
CA ALA A 435 -22.68 -6.64 8.00
C ALA A 435 -22.76 -7.35 9.38
N GLU A 436 -23.18 -6.63 10.42
CA GLU A 436 -23.22 -7.11 11.80
C GLU A 436 -24.61 -7.59 12.23
N VAL A 437 -25.63 -7.33 11.39
CA VAL A 437 -26.99 -7.73 11.70
C VAL A 437 -27.16 -9.22 11.47
N ALA A 438 -27.60 -9.93 12.51
CA ALA A 438 -27.81 -11.38 12.49
C ALA A 438 -28.73 -11.82 11.36
N SER A 439 -28.33 -12.91 10.70
CA SER A 439 -29.01 -13.51 9.56
C SER A 439 -30.38 -14.13 9.93
N GLY A 440 -31.28 -14.05 8.99
CA GLY A 440 -32.57 -14.71 9.04
C GLY A 440 -33.38 -14.34 7.81
N GLY A 441 -34.63 -14.81 7.72
CA GLY A 441 -35.54 -14.47 6.63
C GLY A 441 -35.72 -12.94 6.45
N GLU A 442 -35.54 -12.13 7.50
CA GLU A 442 -35.59 -10.67 7.43
C GLU A 442 -34.47 -10.08 6.60
N MET A 443 -33.25 -10.55 6.79
CA MET A 443 -32.09 -10.11 6.00
C MET A 443 -32.22 -10.53 4.54
N SER A 444 -32.72 -11.74 4.28
CA SER A 444 -32.96 -12.20 2.89
C SER A 444 -33.99 -11.33 2.18
N ARG A 445 -35.08 -10.95 2.85
CA ARG A 445 -36.10 -10.02 2.33
C ARG A 445 -35.51 -8.61 2.12
N PHE A 446 -34.75 -8.12 3.08
CA PHE A 446 -34.03 -6.84 2.95
C PHE A 446 -33.13 -6.86 1.74
N MET A 447 -32.33 -7.91 1.56
CA MET A 447 -31.43 -8.06 0.40
C MET A 447 -32.19 -8.13 -0.92
N LEU A 448 -33.33 -8.81 -0.96
CA LEU A 448 -34.19 -8.82 -2.14
C LEU A 448 -34.66 -7.40 -2.50
N ALA A 449 -35.16 -6.64 -1.51
CA ALA A 449 -35.59 -5.27 -1.73
C ALA A 449 -34.43 -4.36 -2.19
N LEU A 450 -33.28 -4.45 -1.52
CA LEU A 450 -32.10 -3.67 -1.88
C LEU A 450 -31.64 -3.99 -3.31
N LYS A 451 -31.57 -5.28 -3.66
CA LYS A 451 -31.19 -5.71 -5.01
C LYS A 451 -32.20 -5.27 -6.07
N THR A 452 -33.48 -5.20 -5.73
CA THR A 452 -34.50 -4.67 -6.62
C THR A 452 -34.32 -3.16 -6.86
N CYS A 453 -34.01 -2.38 -5.81
CA CYS A 453 -33.70 -0.97 -5.94
C CYS A 453 -32.45 -0.73 -6.79
N LEU A 454 -31.46 -1.62 -6.71
CA LEU A 454 -30.22 -1.54 -7.47
C LEU A 454 -30.28 -2.20 -8.86
N ALA A 455 -31.41 -2.79 -9.24
CA ALA A 455 -31.53 -3.62 -10.45
C ALA A 455 -31.26 -2.86 -11.75
N ALA A 456 -31.69 -1.63 -11.84
CA ALA A 456 -31.50 -0.80 -13.03
C ALA A 456 -30.00 -0.54 -13.32
N ALA A 457 -29.14 -0.62 -12.31
CA ALA A 457 -27.73 -0.26 -12.42
C ALA A 457 -26.83 -1.38 -13.01
N ASP A 458 -27.31 -2.64 -13.15
CA ASP A 458 -26.47 -3.74 -13.65
C ASP A 458 -27.34 -4.88 -14.26
N PRO A 459 -27.91 -4.70 -15.45
CA PRO A 459 -28.89 -5.61 -16.03
C PRO A 459 -28.33 -6.98 -16.47
N HIS A 460 -27.01 -7.13 -16.49
CA HIS A 460 -26.37 -8.30 -17.10
C HIS A 460 -26.08 -9.47 -16.13
N VAL A 461 -26.13 -9.22 -14.82
CA VAL A 461 -25.80 -10.20 -13.80
C VAL A 461 -27.05 -11.00 -13.41
N ALA A 462 -26.99 -12.34 -13.49
CA ALA A 462 -28.06 -13.20 -13.00
C ALA A 462 -28.09 -13.18 -11.47
N LEU A 463 -29.31 -13.11 -10.89
CA LEU A 463 -29.51 -13.12 -9.45
C LEU A 463 -30.07 -14.45 -8.99
N LEU A 464 -29.54 -14.95 -7.87
CA LEU A 464 -29.98 -16.22 -7.32
C LEU A 464 -30.28 -16.07 -5.83
N PHE A 465 -31.50 -16.42 -5.43
CA PHE A 465 -32.00 -16.31 -4.08
C PHE A 465 -32.32 -17.71 -3.51
N ASP A 466 -31.78 -18.00 -2.33
CA ASP A 466 -32.08 -19.24 -1.58
C ASP A 466 -32.88 -18.93 -0.32
N GLU A 467 -33.93 -19.73 -0.06
CA GLU A 467 -34.74 -19.72 1.16
C GLU A 467 -35.21 -18.34 1.65
N ILE A 468 -35.53 -17.42 0.73
CA ILE A 468 -35.98 -16.07 1.07
C ILE A 468 -37.37 -16.05 1.73
N ASP A 469 -38.10 -17.13 1.60
CA ASP A 469 -39.48 -17.35 2.06
C ASP A 469 -39.57 -18.06 3.41
N THR A 470 -38.47 -18.27 4.12
CA THR A 470 -38.45 -18.90 5.43
C THR A 470 -39.16 -18.03 6.47
N GLY A 471 -40.22 -18.62 7.13
CA GLY A 471 -40.97 -17.96 8.20
C GLY A 471 -41.92 -16.85 7.75
N VAL A 472 -42.34 -16.81 6.47
CA VAL A 472 -43.25 -15.77 5.97
C VAL A 472 -44.69 -16.27 5.79
N SER A 473 -45.66 -15.35 5.96
CA SER A 473 -47.08 -15.59 5.73
C SER A 473 -47.47 -15.32 4.27
N GLY A 474 -48.62 -15.83 3.84
CA GLY A 474 -49.12 -15.72 2.47
C GLY A 474 -49.15 -14.30 1.89
N ARG A 475 -49.47 -13.27 2.71
CA ARG A 475 -49.44 -11.86 2.24
C ARG A 475 -48.03 -11.41 1.91
N VAL A 476 -47.05 -11.75 2.72
CA VAL A 476 -45.65 -11.42 2.51
C VAL A 476 -45.09 -12.18 1.30
N SER A 477 -45.45 -13.47 1.14
CA SER A 477 -45.07 -14.27 -0.03
C SER A 477 -45.60 -13.68 -1.34
N GLY A 478 -46.82 -13.11 -1.34
CA GLY A 478 -47.36 -12.39 -2.50
C GLY A 478 -46.52 -11.15 -2.87
N ALA A 479 -46.20 -10.31 -1.88
CA ALA A 479 -45.35 -9.13 -2.10
C ALA A 479 -43.95 -9.49 -2.60
N MET A 480 -43.37 -10.58 -2.11
CA MET A 480 -42.11 -11.12 -2.57
C MET A 480 -42.18 -11.60 -4.02
N ALA A 481 -43.25 -12.31 -4.36
CA ALA A 481 -43.50 -12.80 -5.72
C ALA A 481 -43.57 -11.64 -6.71
N ASP A 482 -44.31 -10.56 -6.38
CA ASP A 482 -44.39 -9.34 -7.20
C ASP A 482 -43.04 -8.64 -7.35
N LEU A 483 -42.24 -8.64 -6.29
CA LEU A 483 -40.91 -8.01 -6.31
C LEU A 483 -39.92 -8.81 -7.18
N LEU A 484 -39.89 -10.16 -7.04
CA LEU A 484 -39.09 -11.05 -7.86
C LEU A 484 -39.46 -10.96 -9.34
N ARG A 485 -40.75 -10.85 -9.63
CA ARG A 485 -41.25 -10.71 -11.01
C ARG A 485 -40.81 -9.40 -11.64
N ARG A 486 -40.96 -8.25 -10.94
CA ARG A 486 -40.46 -6.94 -11.38
C ARG A 486 -38.95 -6.94 -11.58
N LEU A 487 -38.20 -7.57 -10.68
CA LEU A 487 -36.77 -7.72 -10.81
C LEU A 487 -36.40 -8.51 -12.07
N ALA A 488 -37.23 -9.51 -12.41
CA ALA A 488 -37.01 -10.37 -13.59
C ALA A 488 -37.35 -9.73 -14.94
N GLU A 489 -38.01 -8.57 -14.95
CA GLU A 489 -38.21 -7.77 -16.17
C GLU A 489 -36.87 -7.23 -16.72
N HIS A 490 -35.91 -6.99 -15.83
CA HIS A 490 -34.62 -6.40 -16.18
C HIS A 490 -33.46 -7.38 -16.06
N ARG A 491 -33.64 -8.50 -15.33
CA ARG A 491 -32.57 -9.46 -15.00
C ARG A 491 -33.05 -10.88 -15.04
N GLN A 492 -32.14 -11.82 -15.20
CA GLN A 492 -32.44 -13.22 -14.97
C GLN A 492 -32.42 -13.50 -13.45
N VAL A 493 -33.50 -14.03 -12.92
CA VAL A 493 -33.69 -14.28 -11.48
C VAL A 493 -33.97 -15.75 -11.25
N PHE A 494 -33.24 -16.35 -10.33
CA PHE A 494 -33.48 -17.70 -9.82
C PHE A 494 -33.90 -17.65 -8.36
N CYS A 495 -34.91 -18.42 -7.97
CA CYS A 495 -35.33 -18.51 -6.61
C CYS A 495 -35.64 -19.96 -6.23
N VAL A 496 -35.09 -20.41 -5.10
CA VAL A 496 -35.47 -21.65 -4.46
C VAL A 496 -36.58 -21.35 -3.45
N THR A 497 -37.74 -21.97 -3.59
CA THR A 497 -38.88 -21.67 -2.74
C THR A 497 -39.71 -22.92 -2.44
N HIS A 498 -40.43 -22.87 -1.33
CA HIS A 498 -41.51 -23.81 -0.98
C HIS A 498 -42.89 -23.13 -0.95
N GLN A 499 -42.96 -21.82 -1.29
CA GLN A 499 -44.19 -21.04 -1.25
C GLN A 499 -44.92 -21.10 -2.60
N PRO A 500 -46.18 -21.56 -2.63
CA PRO A 500 -46.99 -21.65 -3.87
C PRO A 500 -47.14 -20.31 -4.59
N LEU A 501 -47.30 -19.20 -3.84
CA LEU A 501 -47.46 -17.86 -4.39
C LEU A 501 -46.22 -17.39 -5.14
N VAL A 502 -45.02 -17.69 -4.64
CA VAL A 502 -43.77 -17.34 -5.28
C VAL A 502 -43.54 -18.21 -6.52
N ALA A 503 -43.82 -19.52 -6.41
CA ALA A 503 -43.68 -20.46 -7.51
C ALA A 503 -44.64 -20.17 -8.68
N ALA A 504 -45.89 -19.74 -8.36
CA ALA A 504 -46.86 -19.38 -9.39
C ALA A 504 -46.44 -18.17 -10.22
N ALA A 505 -45.74 -17.20 -9.61
CA ALA A 505 -45.30 -15.98 -10.29
C ALA A 505 -44.14 -16.19 -11.27
N ALA A 506 -43.49 -17.36 -11.28
CA ALA A 506 -42.33 -17.62 -12.12
C ALA A 506 -42.67 -17.80 -13.62
N HIS A 507 -41.77 -17.33 -14.50
CA HIS A 507 -41.85 -17.59 -15.94
C HIS A 507 -41.47 -19.03 -16.26
N HIS A 508 -40.47 -19.58 -15.53
CA HIS A 508 -39.96 -20.92 -15.71
C HIS A 508 -39.97 -21.67 -14.38
N HIS A 509 -40.62 -22.86 -14.35
CA HIS A 509 -40.76 -23.65 -13.14
C HIS A 509 -40.06 -24.99 -13.28
N PHE A 510 -39.13 -25.27 -12.35
CA PHE A 510 -38.37 -26.52 -12.26
C PHE A 510 -38.69 -27.25 -10.97
N ARG A 511 -39.08 -28.54 -11.11
CA ARG A 511 -39.32 -29.42 -9.96
C ARG A 511 -38.08 -30.27 -9.71
N VAL A 512 -37.62 -30.26 -8.46
CA VAL A 512 -36.51 -31.09 -7.97
C VAL A 512 -37.10 -32.25 -7.16
N SER A 513 -36.87 -33.48 -7.57
CA SER A 513 -37.44 -34.68 -6.91
C SER A 513 -36.36 -35.73 -6.63
N LYS A 514 -36.57 -36.56 -5.62
CA LYS A 514 -35.76 -37.73 -5.32
C LYS A 514 -36.36 -38.99 -5.97
N VAL A 515 -35.49 -39.76 -6.60
CA VAL A 515 -35.85 -41.08 -7.15
C VAL A 515 -34.91 -42.13 -6.58
N VAL A 516 -35.44 -43.15 -5.94
CA VAL A 516 -34.62 -44.29 -5.49
C VAL A 516 -34.53 -45.31 -6.60
N LYS A 517 -33.31 -45.59 -7.11
CA LYS A 517 -33.04 -46.65 -8.07
C LYS A 517 -31.94 -47.54 -7.51
N ALA A 518 -32.19 -48.86 -7.53
CA ALA A 518 -31.23 -49.88 -7.07
C ALA A 518 -30.62 -49.58 -5.68
N GLY A 519 -31.45 -49.06 -4.74
CA GLY A 519 -31.01 -48.71 -3.38
C GLY A 519 -30.20 -47.44 -3.27
N GLN A 520 -30.01 -46.68 -4.34
CA GLN A 520 -29.34 -45.38 -4.35
C GLN A 520 -30.35 -44.24 -4.62
N THR A 521 -30.16 -43.15 -3.92
CA THR A 521 -30.96 -41.93 -4.14
C THR A 521 -30.36 -41.09 -5.24
N HIS A 522 -31.17 -40.72 -6.21
CA HIS A 522 -30.83 -39.84 -7.32
C HIS A 522 -31.72 -38.60 -7.30
N THR A 523 -31.12 -37.44 -7.57
CA THR A 523 -31.89 -36.21 -7.77
C THR A 523 -32.21 -36.08 -9.27
N ARG A 524 -33.49 -35.79 -9.54
CA ARG A 524 -33.98 -35.42 -10.87
C ARG A 524 -34.48 -33.99 -10.85
N VAL A 525 -34.22 -33.25 -11.91
CA VAL A 525 -34.78 -31.90 -12.12
C VAL A 525 -35.56 -31.94 -13.43
N HIS A 526 -36.78 -31.48 -13.38
CA HIS A 526 -37.67 -31.47 -14.54
C HIS A 526 -38.32 -30.09 -14.66
N GLN A 527 -38.30 -29.52 -15.86
CA GLN A 527 -38.99 -28.28 -16.15
C GLN A 527 -40.46 -28.56 -16.38
N LEU A 528 -41.31 -27.92 -15.58
CA LEU A 528 -42.76 -28.00 -15.72
C LEU A 528 -43.21 -27.02 -16.80
N ARG A 529 -43.46 -27.51 -17.99
CA ARG A 529 -43.84 -26.69 -19.15
C ARG A 529 -45.34 -26.54 -19.29
N GLU A 530 -46.05 -27.59 -18.95
CA GLU A 530 -47.52 -27.63 -19.10
C GLU A 530 -48.22 -27.03 -17.87
N THR A 531 -49.33 -26.33 -18.10
CA THR A 531 -50.10 -25.69 -17.02
C THR A 531 -50.56 -26.69 -15.98
N HIS A 532 -50.96 -27.88 -16.43
CA HIS A 532 -51.44 -28.94 -15.51
C HIS A 532 -50.31 -29.48 -14.62
N GLU A 533 -49.08 -29.59 -15.11
CA GLU A 533 -47.90 -30.00 -14.31
C GLU A 533 -47.59 -28.95 -13.23
N ARG A 534 -47.62 -27.66 -13.61
CA ARG A 534 -47.43 -26.54 -12.68
C ARG A 534 -48.52 -26.50 -11.62
N GLN A 535 -49.82 -26.71 -12.01
CA GLN A 535 -50.94 -26.74 -11.10
C GLN A 535 -50.81 -27.90 -10.09
N ALA A 536 -50.39 -29.09 -10.53
CA ALA A 536 -50.15 -30.24 -9.66
C ALA A 536 -49.06 -29.95 -8.62
N GLU A 537 -47.91 -29.38 -9.05
CA GLU A 537 -46.80 -29.00 -8.14
C GLU A 537 -47.25 -27.93 -7.14
N LEU A 538 -47.97 -26.89 -7.60
CA LEU A 538 -48.51 -25.85 -6.72
C LEU A 538 -49.51 -26.39 -5.68
N ALA A 539 -50.31 -27.37 -6.07
CA ALA A 539 -51.22 -28.06 -5.14
C ALA A 539 -50.44 -28.86 -4.09
N GLU A 540 -49.39 -29.56 -4.48
CA GLU A 540 -48.48 -30.28 -3.57
C GLU A 540 -47.81 -29.32 -2.58
N LEU A 541 -47.31 -28.19 -3.03
CA LEU A 541 -46.74 -27.12 -2.17
C LEU A 541 -47.78 -26.49 -1.23
N ALA A 542 -49.06 -26.46 -1.63
CA ALA A 542 -50.16 -25.90 -0.82
C ALA A 542 -50.74 -26.88 0.20
N GLY A 543 -50.21 -28.10 0.28
CA GLY A 543 -50.58 -29.08 1.31
C GLY A 543 -51.33 -30.30 0.82
N GLY A 544 -51.37 -30.60 -0.47
CA GLY A 544 -51.86 -31.86 -1.02
C GLY A 544 -52.75 -31.74 -2.25
N ASP A 545 -53.46 -32.82 -2.57
CA ASP A 545 -54.14 -32.98 -3.84
C ASP A 545 -55.71 -33.00 -3.66
N SER A 546 -56.21 -32.24 -2.67
CA SER A 546 -57.66 -32.09 -2.51
C SER A 546 -58.26 -31.16 -3.57
N GLY A 547 -59.57 -31.32 -3.88
CA GLY A 547 -60.24 -30.49 -4.87
C GLY A 547 -60.14 -28.98 -4.61
N GLU A 548 -60.21 -28.58 -3.33
CA GLU A 548 -60.08 -27.18 -2.89
C GLU A 548 -58.66 -26.64 -3.13
N VAL A 549 -57.64 -27.44 -2.83
CA VAL A 549 -56.24 -27.09 -3.02
C VAL A 549 -55.88 -26.98 -4.51
N ARG A 550 -56.43 -27.89 -5.34
CA ARG A 550 -56.29 -27.79 -6.79
C ARG A 550 -56.96 -26.53 -7.37
N SER A 551 -58.14 -26.17 -6.87
CA SER A 551 -58.84 -24.93 -7.27
C SER A 551 -58.01 -23.70 -6.87
N TYR A 552 -57.46 -23.71 -5.66
CA TYR A 552 -56.54 -22.67 -5.21
C TYR A 552 -55.28 -22.57 -6.09
N ALA A 553 -54.65 -23.70 -6.39
CA ALA A 553 -53.49 -23.74 -7.27
C ALA A 553 -53.78 -23.20 -8.69
N ALA A 554 -54.98 -23.53 -9.24
CA ALA A 554 -55.44 -22.97 -10.51
C ALA A 554 -55.60 -21.44 -10.43
N SER A 555 -56.23 -20.94 -9.37
CA SER A 555 -56.42 -19.48 -9.17
C SER A 555 -55.13 -18.70 -9.02
N LEU A 556 -54.03 -19.33 -8.56
CA LEU A 556 -52.71 -18.71 -8.49
C LEU A 556 -52.09 -18.50 -9.87
N LEU A 557 -52.34 -19.44 -10.82
CA LEU A 557 -51.82 -19.34 -12.20
C LEU A 557 -52.67 -18.37 -13.05
N GLU A 558 -53.94 -18.16 -12.72
CA GLU A 558 -54.87 -17.27 -13.40
C GLU A 558 -54.76 -15.80 -12.90
N ARG A 559 -53.96 -15.52 -11.87
CA ARG A 559 -53.82 -14.16 -11.36
C ARG A 559 -53.36 -13.22 -12.46
N PRO A 560 -54.17 -12.19 -12.81
CA PRO A 560 -53.76 -11.19 -13.78
C PRO A 560 -52.52 -10.46 -13.26
N GLU A 561 -51.64 -10.06 -14.19
CA GLU A 561 -50.55 -9.17 -13.91
C GLU A 561 -51.04 -7.95 -13.16
N SER A 562 -50.53 -7.69 -11.97
CA SER A 562 -50.91 -6.49 -11.22
C SER A 562 -50.67 -5.27 -12.07
N PRO A 563 -51.68 -4.43 -12.37
CA PRO A 563 -51.51 -3.22 -13.14
C PRO A 563 -50.79 -2.19 -12.29
N GLY A 564 -49.50 -2.14 -12.42
CA GLY A 564 -48.67 -1.25 -11.62
C GLY A 564 -47.49 -0.70 -12.36
N ALA A 565 -47.69 0.35 -13.12
CA ALA A 565 -46.85 1.51 -13.28
C ALA A 565 -46.92 2.12 -14.71
N GLU A 566 -48.12 2.46 -15.15
CA GLU A 566 -48.23 3.65 -16.00
C GLU A 566 -48.50 4.85 -15.08
N ARG A 567 -47.45 5.60 -14.78
CA ARG A 567 -47.45 7.05 -14.46
C ARG A 567 -46.11 7.47 -13.91
N GLY A 568 -45.27 7.99 -14.78
CA GLY A 568 -43.99 8.60 -14.39
C GLY A 568 -43.16 9.02 -15.59
N ALA A 569 -43.82 9.41 -16.67
CA ALA A 569 -43.20 10.17 -17.76
C ALA A 569 -44.04 11.45 -17.98
N ALA A 570 -43.67 12.51 -17.28
CA ALA A 570 -43.95 13.91 -17.62
C ALA A 570 -42.90 14.78 -16.90
#